data_eb81f6759068340b0c69dd7beb726bde
#
_entry.id   eb81f6759068340b0c69dd7beb726bde
#
_cell.length_a   1.000
_cell.length_b   1.000
_cell.length_c   1.000
_cell.angle_alpha   90.00
_cell.angle_beta   90.00
_cell.angle_gamma   90.00
#
_symmetry.space_group_name_H-M   'P 1'
#
loop_
_entity.id
_entity.type
_entity.pdbx_description
1 polymer ?
#
loop_
_entity_poly.entity_id
_entity_poly.type
_entity_poly.pdbx_seq_one_letter_code
_entity_poly.pdbx_strand_id
1 'polypeptide(L)' 'MFYRYKVKFYDEVNHKDDSQCGIVHSEEDSGTGYQDAIMKVWRHYDNINEITLAELSDNSCLIVDNDALREIEDNVNW' A
#
# COMPACT_ATOMS: atom_id res chain seq x y z
N MET A 1 -9.57 2.13 11.25
CA MET A 1 -10.13 1.34 10.14
C MET A 1 -9.10 0.34 9.66
N PHE A 2 -9.51 -0.87 9.33
CA PHE A 2 -8.62 -1.92 8.87
C PHE A 2 -8.72 -2.08 7.35
N TYR A 3 -7.57 -2.34 6.73
CA TYR A 3 -7.46 -2.55 5.30
C TYR A 3 -6.73 -3.86 5.03
N ARG A 4 -7.22 -4.60 4.03
CA ARG A 4 -6.45 -5.70 3.45
C ARG A 4 -5.53 -5.11 2.38
N TYR A 5 -4.31 -5.59 2.32
CA TYR A 5 -3.38 -5.17 1.29
C TYR A 5 -2.74 -6.36 0.58
N LYS A 6 -2.37 -6.12 -0.66
CA LYS A 6 -1.48 -6.97 -1.42
C LYS A 6 -0.41 -6.06 -2.01
N VAL A 7 0.84 -6.34 -1.71
CA VAL A 7 1.97 -5.59 -2.24
C VAL A 7 2.73 -6.46 -3.24
N LYS A 8 3.01 -5.90 -4.41
CA LYS A 8 3.87 -6.50 -5.43
C LYS A 8 5.19 -5.76 -5.40
N PHE A 9 6.28 -6.49 -5.30
CA PHE A 9 7.61 -5.92 -5.16
C PHE A 9 8.65 -6.80 -5.87
N TYR A 10 9.83 -6.22 -6.12
CA TYR A 10 10.96 -6.97 -6.67
C TYR A 10 11.83 -7.48 -5.53
N ASP A 11 12.03 -8.79 -5.48
CA ASP A 11 12.90 -9.45 -4.51
C ASP A 11 14.33 -9.50 -5.06
N GLU A 12 15.20 -8.64 -4.54
CA GLU A 12 16.60 -8.56 -4.98
C GLU A 12 17.42 -9.79 -4.59
N VAL A 13 17.05 -10.47 -3.53
CA VAL A 13 17.77 -11.65 -3.06
C VAL A 13 17.57 -12.82 -4.02
N ASN A 14 16.33 -13.03 -4.46
CA ASN A 14 15.97 -14.12 -5.36
C ASN A 14 15.88 -13.69 -6.83
N HIS A 15 16.10 -12.40 -7.12
CA HIS A 15 16.04 -11.82 -8.47
C HIS A 15 14.73 -12.12 -9.19
N LYS A 16 13.61 -11.90 -8.52
CA LYS A 16 12.28 -12.14 -9.07
C LYS A 16 11.24 -11.21 -8.47
N ASP A 17 10.13 -11.06 -9.17
CA ASP A 17 8.95 -10.39 -8.63
C ASP A 17 8.26 -11.31 -7.62
N ASP A 18 7.79 -10.74 -6.53
CA ASP A 18 7.08 -11.45 -5.48
C ASP A 18 5.91 -10.62 -4.99
N SER A 19 5.07 -11.21 -4.16
CA SER A 19 3.95 -10.51 -3.55
C SER A 19 3.70 -10.99 -2.14
N GLN A 20 3.17 -10.09 -1.31
CA GLN A 20 2.76 -10.39 0.06
C GLN A 20 1.38 -9.79 0.30
N CYS A 21 0.61 -10.47 1.14
CA CYS A 21 -0.71 -10.00 1.57
C CYS A 21 -0.72 -9.82 3.08
N GLY A 22 -1.55 -8.91 3.56
CA GLY A 22 -1.68 -8.69 4.99
C GLY A 22 -2.81 -7.74 5.31
N ILE A 23 -2.86 -7.34 6.57
CA ILE A 23 -3.82 -6.38 7.10
C ILE A 23 -3.06 -5.24 7.74
N VAL A 24 -3.48 -4.02 7.46
CA VAL A 24 -2.93 -2.81 8.05
C VAL A 24 -4.05 -2.00 8.68
N HIS A 25 -3.78 -1.40 9.83
CA HIS A 25 -4.70 -0.53 10.52
C HIS A 25 -4.32 0.94 10.33
N SER A 26 -5.32 1.77 10.00
CA SER A 26 -5.18 3.22 9.99
C SER A 26 -6.08 3.82 11.06
N GLU A 27 -5.54 4.74 11.84
CA GLU A 27 -6.30 5.50 12.84
C GLU A 27 -7.08 6.65 12.22
N GLU A 28 -6.77 7.00 10.97
CA GLU A 28 -7.44 8.06 10.25
C GLU A 28 -8.78 7.59 9.69
N ASP A 29 -9.77 8.47 9.69
CA ASP A 29 -11.09 8.20 9.13
C ASP A 29 -11.15 8.64 7.67
N SER A 30 -11.82 7.83 6.84
CA SER A 30 -12.17 8.12 5.44
C SER A 30 -10.99 8.64 4.60
N GLY A 31 -11.13 9.57 3.73
CA GLY A 31 -10.19 9.97 2.68
C GLY A 31 -8.68 9.98 3.00
N THR A 32 -8.28 10.26 4.23
CA THR A 32 -6.88 10.23 4.65
C THR A 32 -6.43 8.86 5.15
N GLY A 33 -7.36 7.97 5.46
CA GLY A 33 -7.06 6.62 5.95
C GLY A 33 -6.30 5.78 4.94
N TYR A 34 -6.63 5.90 3.66
CA TYR A 34 -5.92 5.21 2.59
C TYR A 34 -4.45 5.62 2.50
N GLN A 35 -4.17 6.92 2.60
CA GLN A 35 -2.81 7.42 2.57
C GLN A 35 -1.99 6.91 3.75
N ASP A 36 -2.56 6.93 4.94
CA ASP A 36 -1.90 6.42 6.14
C ASP A 36 -1.60 4.92 6.02
N ALA A 37 -2.58 4.14 5.55
CA ALA A 37 -2.41 2.71 5.32
C ALA A 37 -1.33 2.41 4.27
N ILE A 38 -1.34 3.13 3.16
CA ILE A 38 -0.34 3.00 2.10
C ILE A 38 1.06 3.31 2.64
N MET A 39 1.20 4.37 3.42
CA MET A 39 2.48 4.73 4.03
C MET A 39 3.01 3.64 4.95
N LYS A 40 2.15 3.03 5.74
CA LYS A 40 2.54 1.93 6.63
C LYS A 40 3.01 0.71 5.84
N VAL A 41 2.33 0.38 4.76
CA VAL A 41 2.75 -0.72 3.87
C VAL A 41 4.06 -0.37 3.18
N TRP A 42 4.19 0.83 2.65
CA TRP A 42 5.40 1.27 1.95
C TRP A 42 6.65 1.16 2.84
N ARG A 43 6.56 1.60 4.09
CA ARG A 43 7.69 1.55 5.02
C ARG A 43 8.12 0.14 5.38
N HIS A 44 7.25 -0.83 5.14
CA HIS A 44 7.48 -2.21 5.51
C HIS A 44 8.16 -3.04 4.41
N TYR A 45 8.08 -2.59 3.18
CA TYR A 45 8.60 -3.31 2.01
C TYR A 45 9.49 -2.40 1.17
N ASP A 46 10.46 -3.03 0.48
CA ASP A 46 11.35 -2.35 -0.46
C ASP A 46 10.99 -2.72 -1.90
N ASN A 47 11.38 -1.85 -2.84
CA ASN A 47 11.22 -2.09 -4.28
C ASN A 47 9.78 -2.38 -4.71
N ILE A 48 8.84 -1.64 -4.15
CA ILE A 48 7.41 -1.82 -4.39
C ILE A 48 7.04 -1.39 -5.81
N ASN A 49 6.31 -2.26 -6.51
CA ASN A 49 5.77 -1.98 -7.83
C ASN A 49 4.29 -1.59 -7.79
N GLU A 50 3.53 -2.20 -6.90
CA GLU A 50 2.09 -1.97 -6.80
C GLU A 50 1.61 -2.30 -5.40
N ILE A 51 0.67 -1.51 -4.90
CA ILE A 51 -0.07 -1.81 -3.67
C ILE A 51 -1.55 -1.84 -4.01
N THR A 52 -2.22 -2.94 -3.68
CA THR A 52 -3.68 -3.05 -3.74
C THR A 52 -4.21 -2.94 -2.32
N LEU A 53 -5.17 -2.06 -2.11
CA LEU A 53 -5.73 -1.79 -0.80
C LEU A 53 -7.25 -1.88 -0.85
N ALA A 54 -7.85 -2.56 0.12
CA ALA A 54 -9.30 -2.69 0.23
C ALA A 54 -9.73 -2.60 1.69
N GLU A 55 -10.78 -1.82 1.96
CA GLU A 55 -11.38 -1.78 3.29
C GLU A 55 -12.02 -3.13 3.63
N LEU A 56 -11.83 -3.60 4.88
CA LEU A 56 -12.46 -4.85 5.31
C LEU A 56 -13.98 -4.76 5.38
N SER A 57 -14.50 -3.57 5.65
CA SER A 57 -15.95 -3.32 5.76
C SER A 57 -16.63 -3.05 4.43
N ASP A 58 -15.87 -2.89 3.36
CA ASP A 58 -16.34 -2.54 2.03
C ASP A 58 -15.64 -3.42 1.01
N ASN A 59 -16.31 -3.74 -0.08
CA ASN A 59 -15.74 -4.50 -1.19
C ASN A 59 -15.01 -3.63 -2.21
N SER A 60 -14.95 -2.32 -1.99
CA SER A 60 -14.19 -1.43 -2.84
C SER A 60 -12.69 -1.71 -2.72
N CYS A 61 -11.98 -1.56 -3.82
CA CYS A 61 -10.55 -1.84 -3.89
C CYS A 61 -9.85 -0.66 -4.55
N LEU A 62 -8.78 -0.19 -3.92
CA LEU A 62 -7.89 0.83 -4.48
C LEU A 62 -6.61 0.15 -4.94
N ILE A 63 -6.25 0.34 -6.21
CA ILE A 63 -4.99 -0.14 -6.77
C ILE A 63 -4.06 1.05 -6.89
N VAL A 64 -2.89 0.95 -6.27
CA VAL A 64 -1.88 2.01 -6.27
C VAL A 64 -0.64 1.48 -6.98
N ASP A 65 -0.45 1.91 -8.23
CA ASP A 65 0.71 1.56 -9.03
C ASP A 65 1.90 2.52 -8.76
N ASN A 66 2.99 2.35 -9.49
CA ASN A 66 4.18 3.19 -9.30
C ASN A 66 3.91 4.68 -9.52
N ASP A 67 3.08 5.04 -10.48
CA ASP A 67 2.77 6.44 -10.76
C ASP A 67 1.95 7.06 -9.63
N ALA A 68 0.97 6.34 -9.13
CA ALA A 68 0.17 6.78 -7.98
C ALA A 68 1.00 6.85 -6.70
N LEU A 69 1.93 5.91 -6.49
CA LEU A 69 2.85 5.93 -5.35
C LEU A 69 3.74 7.18 -5.39
N ARG A 70 4.22 7.57 -6.56
CA ARG A 70 5.02 8.80 -6.72
C ARG A 70 4.20 10.04 -6.40
N GLU A 71 2.95 10.10 -6.82
CA GLU A 71 2.07 11.23 -6.49
C GLU A 71 1.84 11.33 -4.99
N ILE A 72 1.62 10.21 -4.32
CA ILE A 72 1.45 10.18 -2.86
C ILE A 72 2.74 10.63 -2.17
N GLU A 73 3.89 10.15 -2.62
CA GLU A 73 5.19 10.54 -2.08
C GLU A 73 5.43 12.05 -2.21
N ASP A 74 5.09 12.63 -3.37
CA ASP A 74 5.25 14.06 -3.61
C ASP A 74 4.33 14.92 -2.77
N ASN A 75 3.13 14.42 -2.43
CA ASN A 75 2.12 15.16 -1.70
C ASN A 75 2.11 14.90 -0.19
N VAL A 76 2.82 13.88 0.26
CA VAL A 76 2.90 13.51 1.67
C VAL A 76 4.30 13.87 2.20
N ASN A 77 4.33 14.57 3.31
CA ASN A 77 5.58 14.90 3.98
C ASN A 77 6.01 13.73 4.86
N TRP A 78 6.93 12.95 4.38
CA TRP A 78 7.44 11.75 5.05
C TRP A 78 8.25 12.05 6.30
#